data_301ae640a00a47ef424fdf2a506cef78
#
_entry.id   301ae640a00a47ef424fdf2a506cef78
#
_cell.length_a   1.000
_cell.length_b   1.000
_cell.length_c   1.000
_cell.angle_alpha   90.00
_cell.angle_beta   90.00
_cell.angle_gamma   90.00
#
_symmetry.space_group_name_H-M   'P 1'
#
loop_
_entity.id
_entity.type
_entity.pdbx_description
1 polymer ?
#
loop_
_entity_poly.entity_id
_entity_poly.type
_entity_poly.pdbx_seq_one_letter_code
_entity_poly.pdbx_strand_id
1 'polypeptide(L)'
;MKKNVIIIGAAGRDFHNFNTYFRGNKDYNVVAFTAEQIPGIDDRLYPKELAGKDLYPNGIRIYPESKLPELIKKFKVDECVFAYSDKPYNYVMGVSAIVNAAGANFVLMGPKDTMVKSSKPVIAVGATRTGCGKSQTSRRIIEYLVGMGLKVVAVRHPMPYDPDLNKQAIQRFAEVADLKKQNCTIEEMEEYEPHVVTKRNVIYAGVDYEAILKGGMTKDPQTGKWVKMAGAENDPDGCDIVLWDGGNNDFPFYEPDLFIGVADPLRPGAEVSYYPGEVVARMADVIVINKIDSASLENINAVRANLARINPKAKIIDGASILTVDKPELIKGKRVLVIEDGPTLTHGEMKIGAGTVAAMKYGAAELIDPRPYTVGELTTTYQRYPNIGTLLPAMGYGEKQMRDLEKTIAKTPCDAVVIGTPIDLQRFIKIKQPCVRVGYELQEIGTPTLKEVLDEFVKKHKLLDKKAPAKKAAAKPAAKKAPAKKAAAKKK
;
A
#
# COMPACT_ATOMS: atom_id res chain seq x y z
N MET A 1 17.38 29.67 -18.48
CA MET A 1 17.20 29.95 -17.03
C MET A 1 16.63 28.72 -16.39
N LYS A 2 17.11 28.34 -15.18
CA LYS A 2 16.54 27.24 -14.40
C LYS A 2 15.11 27.58 -13.97
N LYS A 3 14.17 26.68 -14.15
CA LYS A 3 12.80 26.87 -13.65
C LYS A 3 12.70 26.55 -12.17
N ASN A 4 12.14 27.44 -11.38
CA ASN A 4 11.84 27.20 -9.97
C ASN A 4 10.51 26.44 -9.84
N VAL A 5 10.51 25.35 -9.08
CA VAL A 5 9.39 24.43 -8.96
C VAL A 5 9.02 24.25 -7.48
N ILE A 6 7.72 24.26 -7.18
CA ILE A 6 7.15 23.71 -5.95
C ILE A 6 6.45 22.40 -6.28
N ILE A 7 6.69 21.36 -5.49
CA ILE A 7 5.92 20.11 -5.55
C ILE A 7 4.87 20.12 -4.44
N ILE A 8 3.60 20.03 -4.83
CA ILE A 8 2.46 20.05 -3.91
C ILE A 8 2.17 18.62 -3.46
N GLY A 9 2.56 18.31 -2.25
CA GLY A 9 2.58 17.01 -1.61
C GLY A 9 3.94 16.70 -1.00
N ALA A 10 3.99 15.86 0.02
CA ALA A 10 5.23 15.43 0.69
C ALA A 10 5.07 14.08 1.41
N ALA A 11 4.58 13.05 0.71
CA ALA A 11 4.32 11.73 1.31
C ALA A 11 4.60 10.53 0.41
N GLY A 12 4.56 10.67 -0.91
CA GLY A 12 4.70 9.52 -1.78
C GLY A 12 5.00 9.89 -3.22
N ARG A 13 3.96 10.16 -4.03
CA ARG A 13 4.11 10.54 -5.44
C ARG A 13 4.96 11.78 -5.65
N ASP A 14 4.85 12.73 -4.76
CA ASP A 14 5.66 13.95 -4.70
C ASP A 14 7.16 13.64 -4.63
N PHE A 15 7.59 12.83 -3.66
CA PHE A 15 8.99 12.39 -3.55
C PHE A 15 9.40 11.51 -4.72
N HIS A 16 8.50 10.68 -5.24
CA HIS A 16 8.76 9.87 -6.43
C HIS A 16 8.97 10.75 -7.67
N ASN A 17 8.09 11.72 -7.93
CA ASN A 17 8.26 12.68 -9.03
C ASN A 17 9.58 13.43 -8.90
N PHE A 18 9.94 13.87 -7.69
CA PHE A 18 11.22 14.50 -7.43
C PHE A 18 12.39 13.58 -7.78
N ASN A 19 12.39 12.36 -7.25
CA ASN A 19 13.47 11.40 -7.40
C ASN A 19 13.70 10.97 -8.85
N THR A 20 12.63 10.85 -9.64
CA THR A 20 12.70 10.36 -11.01
C THR A 20 12.92 11.46 -12.05
N TYR A 21 12.32 12.64 -11.85
CA TYR A 21 12.32 13.70 -12.85
C TYR A 21 13.18 14.91 -12.49
N PHE A 22 13.20 15.34 -11.22
CA PHE A 22 13.82 16.59 -10.81
C PHE A 22 15.20 16.43 -10.17
N ARG A 23 15.46 15.37 -9.42
CA ARG A 23 16.65 15.18 -8.56
C ARG A 23 17.98 15.44 -9.28
N GLY A 24 18.16 14.94 -10.49
CA GLY A 24 19.37 15.11 -11.29
C GLY A 24 19.24 16.14 -12.42
N ASN A 25 18.09 16.79 -12.55
CA ASN A 25 17.78 17.66 -13.69
C ASN A 25 18.26 19.09 -13.44
N LYS A 26 19.25 19.53 -14.22
CA LYS A 26 19.88 20.85 -14.09
C LYS A 26 19.01 22.00 -14.60
N ASP A 27 17.95 21.70 -15.35
CA ASP A 27 17.04 22.71 -15.90
C ASP A 27 15.98 23.17 -14.88
N TYR A 28 15.86 22.43 -13.76
CA TYR A 28 14.90 22.69 -12.70
C TYR A 28 15.59 22.93 -11.36
N ASN A 29 14.91 23.68 -10.50
CA ASN A 29 15.28 23.94 -9.13
C ASN A 29 14.03 23.75 -8.24
N VAL A 30 13.89 22.62 -7.57
CA VAL A 30 12.80 22.41 -6.63
C VAL A 30 13.10 23.18 -5.35
N VAL A 31 12.35 24.24 -5.12
CA VAL A 31 12.57 25.18 -4.00
C VAL A 31 11.84 24.78 -2.73
N ALA A 32 10.76 24.00 -2.85
CA ALA A 32 9.96 23.53 -1.74
C ALA A 32 9.08 22.34 -2.10
N PHE A 33 8.71 21.56 -1.06
CA PHE A 33 7.51 20.74 -1.02
C PHE A 33 6.45 21.43 -0.18
N THR A 34 5.17 21.07 -0.35
CA THR A 34 4.11 21.45 0.59
C THR A 34 3.43 20.21 1.16
N ALA A 35 2.86 20.32 2.35
CA ALA A 35 2.18 19.20 3.03
C ALA A 35 0.87 19.67 3.66
N GLU A 36 -0.14 18.79 3.56
CA GLU A 36 -1.44 18.93 4.22
C GLU A 36 -1.89 17.63 4.89
N GLN A 37 -1.57 16.49 4.28
CA GLN A 37 -2.18 15.19 4.60
C GLN A 37 -1.53 14.48 5.79
N ILE A 38 -0.24 14.73 6.08
CA ILE A 38 0.50 14.03 7.14
C ILE A 38 0.76 14.99 8.30
N PRO A 39 0.30 14.68 9.52
CA PRO A 39 0.55 15.51 10.68
C PRO A 39 2.05 15.70 10.96
N GLY A 40 2.47 16.93 11.20
CA GLY A 40 3.85 17.28 11.61
C GLY A 40 4.91 17.10 10.51
N ILE A 41 4.51 16.95 9.25
CA ILE A 41 5.48 16.87 8.14
C ILE A 41 5.87 18.26 7.60
N ASP A 42 5.05 19.26 7.81
CA ASP A 42 5.18 20.64 7.32
C ASP A 42 6.38 21.42 7.89
N ASP A 43 7.01 20.94 8.96
CA ASP A 43 8.26 21.50 9.49
C ASP A 43 9.50 20.64 9.20
N ARG A 44 9.37 19.63 8.34
CA ARG A 44 10.45 18.70 8.01
C ARG A 44 11.24 19.13 6.78
N LEU A 45 12.34 18.43 6.59
CA LEU A 45 13.24 18.59 5.46
C LEU A 45 13.32 17.29 4.66
N TYR A 46 13.16 17.35 3.34
CA TYR A 46 13.61 16.26 2.46
C TYR A 46 15.14 16.28 2.47
N PRO A 47 15.79 15.23 3.02
CA PRO A 47 17.20 15.33 3.39
C PRO A 47 18.11 15.38 2.17
N LYS A 48 19.23 16.08 2.28
CA LYS A 48 20.23 16.23 1.21
C LYS A 48 20.80 14.91 0.69
N GLU A 49 20.81 13.88 1.55
CA GLU A 49 21.25 12.52 1.20
C GLU A 49 20.36 11.89 0.14
N LEU A 50 19.06 12.17 0.19
CA LEU A 50 18.05 11.70 -0.78
C LEU A 50 17.87 12.70 -1.91
N ALA A 51 17.98 14.01 -1.64
CA ALA A 51 17.79 15.06 -2.62
C ALA A 51 18.95 15.14 -3.63
N GLY A 52 20.15 14.71 -3.26
CA GLY A 52 21.37 14.86 -4.06
C GLY A 52 22.18 16.11 -3.67
N LYS A 53 23.32 15.88 -3.03
CA LYS A 53 24.14 16.93 -2.41
C LYS A 53 24.67 17.98 -3.40
N ASP A 54 24.83 17.61 -4.66
CA ASP A 54 25.38 18.51 -5.68
C ASP A 54 24.41 19.62 -6.06
N LEU A 55 23.12 19.31 -6.20
CA LEU A 55 22.09 20.29 -6.57
C LEU A 55 21.32 20.81 -5.35
N TYR A 56 21.21 20.02 -4.29
CA TYR A 56 20.44 20.32 -3.08
C TYR A 56 21.29 20.09 -1.80
N PRO A 57 22.37 20.85 -1.59
CA PRO A 57 23.32 20.64 -0.48
C PRO A 57 22.69 20.81 0.91
N ASN A 58 21.58 21.55 0.98
CA ASN A 58 20.85 21.80 2.24
C ASN A 58 19.55 20.98 2.34
N GLY A 59 19.29 20.04 1.40
CA GLY A 59 17.99 19.40 1.27
C GLY A 59 16.91 20.34 0.76
N ILE A 60 15.64 19.93 0.85
CA ILE A 60 14.49 20.72 0.38
C ILE A 60 13.46 20.80 1.51
N ARG A 61 13.10 22.04 1.89
CA ARG A 61 12.15 22.26 2.98
C ARG A 61 10.73 21.92 2.57
N ILE A 62 9.97 21.36 3.52
CA ILE A 62 8.54 21.11 3.42
C ILE A 62 7.80 22.22 4.17
N TYR A 63 6.78 22.80 3.55
CA TYR A 63 5.99 23.90 4.11
C TYR A 63 4.51 23.52 4.20
N PRO A 64 3.73 24.15 5.09
CA PRO A 64 2.28 24.05 5.07
C PRO A 64 1.72 24.51 3.72
N GLU A 65 0.77 23.76 3.15
CA GLU A 65 0.16 24.10 1.85
C GLU A 65 -0.55 25.46 1.88
N SER A 66 -1.09 25.87 3.02
CA SER A 66 -1.71 27.20 3.20
C SER A 66 -0.81 28.36 2.83
N LYS A 67 0.54 28.18 2.83
CA LYS A 67 1.52 29.18 2.43
C LYS A 67 1.81 29.20 0.93
N LEU A 68 1.17 28.37 0.13
CA LEU A 68 1.47 28.20 -1.30
C LEU A 68 1.52 29.53 -2.08
N PRO A 69 0.56 30.48 -1.96
CA PRO A 69 0.62 31.76 -2.68
C PRO A 69 1.82 32.65 -2.28
N GLU A 70 2.19 32.61 -1.00
CA GLU A 70 3.34 33.36 -0.49
C GLU A 70 4.66 32.76 -1.01
N LEU A 71 4.77 31.41 -1.01
CA LEU A 71 5.94 30.69 -1.47
C LEU A 71 6.18 30.90 -2.97
N ILE A 72 5.11 30.91 -3.79
CA ILE A 72 5.19 31.19 -5.23
C ILE A 72 5.83 32.56 -5.46
N LYS A 73 5.37 33.58 -4.78
CA LYS A 73 5.94 34.94 -4.89
C LYS A 73 7.37 35.02 -4.36
N LYS A 74 7.61 34.46 -3.17
CA LYS A 74 8.90 34.49 -2.47
C LYS A 74 10.01 33.86 -3.30
N PHE A 75 9.75 32.68 -3.88
CA PHE A 75 10.74 31.92 -4.63
C PHE A 75 10.69 32.17 -6.13
N LYS A 76 9.82 33.07 -6.61
CA LYS A 76 9.60 33.32 -8.05
C LYS A 76 9.39 32.01 -8.81
N VAL A 77 8.36 31.27 -8.39
CA VAL A 77 8.07 29.93 -8.89
C VAL A 77 7.49 29.99 -10.28
N ASP A 78 8.03 29.19 -11.19
CA ASP A 78 7.53 29.05 -12.56
C ASP A 78 6.43 27.98 -12.67
N GLU A 79 6.59 26.88 -11.93
CA GLU A 79 5.70 25.73 -12.03
C GLU A 79 5.39 25.14 -10.64
N CYS A 80 4.12 24.80 -10.41
CA CYS A 80 3.68 24.02 -9.27
C CYS A 80 3.20 22.65 -9.74
N VAL A 81 3.84 21.57 -9.28
CA VAL A 81 3.53 20.19 -9.65
C VAL A 81 2.62 19.61 -8.59
N PHE A 82 1.39 19.30 -8.96
CA PHE A 82 0.44 18.66 -8.05
C PHE A 82 0.69 17.15 -7.98
N ALA A 83 0.87 16.63 -6.78
CA ALA A 83 1.24 15.23 -6.54
C ALA A 83 0.42 14.53 -5.45
N TYR A 84 -0.67 15.13 -4.96
CA TYR A 84 -1.59 14.41 -4.07
C TYR A 84 -2.38 13.33 -4.81
N SER A 85 -2.73 12.29 -4.08
CA SER A 85 -3.66 11.26 -4.50
C SER A 85 -4.98 11.35 -3.74
N ASP A 86 -6.01 10.71 -4.30
CA ASP A 86 -7.37 10.59 -3.74
C ASP A 86 -8.08 11.94 -3.51
N LYS A 87 -7.90 12.87 -4.46
CA LYS A 87 -8.54 14.19 -4.42
C LYS A 87 -9.61 14.31 -5.51
N PRO A 88 -10.80 14.86 -5.18
CA PRO A 88 -11.83 15.11 -6.20
C PRO A 88 -11.38 16.22 -7.16
N TYR A 89 -11.87 16.18 -8.40
CA TYR A 89 -11.46 17.14 -9.43
C TYR A 89 -11.71 18.60 -9.08
N ASN A 90 -12.78 18.91 -8.36
CA ASN A 90 -13.03 20.29 -7.90
C ASN A 90 -11.93 20.79 -6.95
N TYR A 91 -11.38 19.93 -6.08
CA TYR A 91 -10.23 20.28 -5.23
C TYR A 91 -8.99 20.56 -6.09
N VAL A 92 -8.66 19.66 -7.02
CA VAL A 92 -7.50 19.80 -7.93
C VAL A 92 -7.58 21.10 -8.71
N MET A 93 -8.77 21.42 -9.26
CA MET A 93 -8.99 22.67 -10.00
C MET A 93 -8.99 23.90 -9.08
N GLY A 94 -9.43 23.76 -7.83
CA GLY A 94 -9.32 24.82 -6.83
C GLY A 94 -7.87 25.19 -6.53
N VAL A 95 -7.02 24.20 -6.33
CA VAL A 95 -5.56 24.41 -6.15
C VAL A 95 -4.93 25.01 -7.42
N SER A 96 -5.33 24.54 -8.60
CA SER A 96 -4.88 25.12 -9.88
C SER A 96 -5.21 26.61 -9.97
N ALA A 97 -6.42 27.02 -9.57
CA ALA A 97 -6.81 28.44 -9.59
C ALA A 97 -5.95 29.30 -8.64
N ILE A 98 -5.63 28.77 -7.45
CA ILE A 98 -4.74 29.43 -6.48
C ILE A 98 -3.33 29.62 -7.08
N VAL A 99 -2.78 28.59 -7.68
CA VAL A 99 -1.45 28.60 -8.32
C VAL A 99 -1.40 29.61 -9.46
N ASN A 100 -2.38 29.57 -10.36
CA ASN A 100 -2.43 30.48 -11.51
C ASN A 100 -2.65 31.94 -11.08
N ALA A 101 -3.50 32.21 -10.10
CA ALA A 101 -3.70 33.55 -9.56
C ALA A 101 -2.44 34.11 -8.87
N ALA A 102 -1.56 33.23 -8.35
CA ALA A 102 -0.27 33.62 -7.78
C ALA A 102 0.83 33.83 -8.83
N GLY A 103 0.58 33.46 -10.11
CA GLY A 103 1.47 33.72 -11.27
C GLY A 103 2.32 32.52 -11.72
N ALA A 104 2.10 31.31 -11.21
CA ALA A 104 2.79 30.10 -11.62
C ALA A 104 1.92 29.20 -12.52
N ASN A 105 2.54 28.29 -13.26
CA ASN A 105 1.86 27.25 -14.01
C ASN A 105 1.49 26.09 -13.08
N PHE A 106 0.31 25.49 -13.29
CA PHE A 106 -0.11 24.27 -12.61
C PHE A 106 0.14 23.05 -13.48
N VAL A 107 0.81 22.02 -12.96
CA VAL A 107 1.27 20.86 -13.71
C VAL A 107 0.77 19.57 -13.06
N LEU A 108 0.16 18.70 -13.86
CA LEU A 108 -0.12 17.30 -13.55
C LEU A 108 0.85 16.43 -14.34
N MET A 109 1.78 15.74 -13.66
CA MET A 109 2.76 14.88 -14.32
C MET A 109 2.13 13.56 -14.75
N GLY A 110 2.36 13.18 -15.99
CA GLY A 110 1.96 11.88 -16.51
C GLY A 110 2.96 10.77 -16.14
N PRO A 111 2.58 9.50 -16.37
CA PRO A 111 3.41 8.33 -15.98
C PRO A 111 4.70 8.19 -16.80
N LYS A 112 4.73 8.66 -18.04
CA LYS A 112 5.84 8.44 -18.98
C LYS A 112 7.22 8.81 -18.42
N ASP A 113 7.30 9.92 -17.71
CA ASP A 113 8.57 10.47 -17.21
C ASP A 113 8.86 10.09 -15.76
N THR A 114 7.94 9.37 -15.11
CA THR A 114 8.02 9.05 -13.68
C THR A 114 8.01 7.55 -13.38
N MET A 115 7.74 6.68 -14.36
CA MET A 115 7.82 5.23 -14.15
C MET A 115 9.25 4.73 -14.25
N VAL A 116 9.65 3.89 -13.29
CA VAL A 116 10.96 3.24 -13.25
C VAL A 116 10.85 1.85 -13.87
N LYS A 117 11.82 1.50 -14.74
CA LYS A 117 11.89 0.17 -15.36
C LYS A 117 12.50 -0.86 -14.42
N SER A 118 11.87 -2.02 -14.34
CA SER A 118 12.37 -3.19 -13.63
C SER A 118 13.06 -4.18 -14.59
N SER A 119 14.06 -4.89 -14.09
CA SER A 119 14.65 -6.05 -14.78
C SER A 119 13.79 -7.31 -14.69
N LYS A 120 12.79 -7.31 -13.82
CA LYS A 120 11.82 -8.39 -13.61
C LYS A 120 10.46 -7.98 -14.13
N PRO A 121 9.62 -8.93 -14.55
CA PRO A 121 8.23 -8.64 -14.87
C PRO A 121 7.51 -7.99 -13.71
N VAL A 122 6.72 -6.96 -14.00
CA VAL A 122 5.98 -6.17 -13.02
C VAL A 122 4.48 -6.38 -13.19
N ILE A 123 3.83 -6.79 -12.10
CA ILE A 123 2.38 -6.68 -11.95
C ILE A 123 2.11 -5.48 -11.07
N ALA A 124 1.29 -4.54 -11.53
CA ALA A 124 0.86 -3.41 -10.72
C ALA A 124 -0.60 -3.54 -10.31
N VAL A 125 -0.92 -3.19 -9.07
CA VAL A 125 -2.28 -3.08 -8.56
C VAL A 125 -2.53 -1.65 -8.11
N GLY A 126 -3.50 -1.02 -8.75
CA GLY A 126 -3.98 0.33 -8.42
C GLY A 126 -5.46 0.31 -8.02
N ALA A 127 -5.98 1.43 -7.58
CA ALA A 127 -7.40 1.59 -7.25
C ALA A 127 -7.95 2.91 -7.74
N THR A 128 -9.26 2.99 -7.96
CA THR A 128 -9.92 4.26 -8.31
C THR A 128 -10.11 5.16 -7.09
N ARG A 129 -10.15 4.59 -5.89
CA ARG A 129 -10.23 5.28 -4.59
C ARG A 129 -9.56 4.45 -3.49
N THR A 130 -9.13 5.11 -2.42
CA THR A 130 -8.75 4.44 -1.17
C THR A 130 -9.94 3.60 -0.65
N GLY A 131 -9.66 2.40 -0.14
CA GLY A 131 -10.69 1.49 0.38
C GLY A 131 -11.46 0.68 -0.67
N CYS A 132 -11.12 0.73 -1.98
CA CYS A 132 -11.76 -0.11 -3.02
C CYS A 132 -11.49 -1.61 -2.85
N GLY A 133 -10.48 -2.00 -2.07
CA GLY A 133 -10.08 -3.41 -1.90
C GLY A 133 -8.82 -3.81 -2.66
N LYS A 134 -7.94 -2.82 -2.92
CA LYS A 134 -6.64 -3.05 -3.55
C LYS A 134 -5.81 -4.10 -2.81
N SER A 135 -5.67 -3.97 -1.48
CA SER A 135 -4.82 -4.86 -0.67
C SER A 135 -5.31 -6.31 -0.68
N GLN A 136 -6.64 -6.56 -0.68
CA GLN A 136 -7.16 -7.95 -0.82
C GLN A 136 -6.93 -8.49 -2.23
N THR A 137 -6.98 -7.65 -3.26
CA THR A 137 -6.66 -8.04 -4.66
C THR A 137 -5.19 -8.41 -4.78
N SER A 138 -4.29 -7.59 -4.22
CA SER A 138 -2.85 -7.89 -4.18
C SER A 138 -2.54 -9.21 -3.45
N ARG A 139 -3.17 -9.44 -2.29
CA ARG A 139 -3.01 -10.72 -1.56
C ARG A 139 -3.49 -11.92 -2.38
N ARG A 140 -4.61 -11.77 -3.10
CA ARG A 140 -5.14 -12.84 -3.96
C ARG A 140 -4.21 -13.16 -5.13
N ILE A 141 -3.62 -12.13 -5.75
CA ILE A 141 -2.61 -12.27 -6.82
C ILE A 141 -1.38 -13.01 -6.28
N ILE A 142 -0.86 -12.59 -5.13
CA ILE A 142 0.30 -13.24 -4.50
C ILE A 142 0.00 -14.71 -4.20
N GLU A 143 -1.18 -15.01 -3.68
CA GLU A 143 -1.60 -16.38 -3.38
C GLU A 143 -1.55 -17.28 -4.62
N TYR A 144 -2.07 -16.82 -5.76
CA TYR A 144 -2.01 -17.56 -7.01
C TYR A 144 -0.58 -17.75 -7.51
N LEU A 145 0.23 -16.70 -7.52
CA LEU A 145 1.60 -16.75 -8.04
C LEU A 145 2.51 -17.63 -7.15
N VAL A 146 2.42 -17.50 -5.84
CA VAL A 146 3.16 -18.35 -4.90
C VAL A 146 2.68 -19.80 -4.97
N GLY A 147 1.36 -20.02 -5.16
CA GLY A 147 0.79 -21.34 -5.40
C GLY A 147 1.34 -22.03 -6.66
N MET A 148 1.77 -21.26 -7.66
CA MET A 148 2.49 -21.76 -8.85
C MET A 148 4.00 -21.98 -8.60
N GLY A 149 4.49 -21.72 -7.37
CA GLY A 149 5.90 -21.84 -6.99
C GLY A 149 6.77 -20.64 -7.41
N LEU A 150 6.16 -19.50 -7.76
CA LEU A 150 6.89 -18.28 -8.13
C LEU A 150 7.28 -17.48 -6.87
N LYS A 151 8.45 -16.85 -6.93
CA LYS A 151 8.92 -15.91 -5.90
C LYS A 151 8.40 -14.51 -6.22
N VAL A 152 7.60 -13.95 -5.32
CA VAL A 152 7.02 -12.62 -5.47
C VAL A 152 7.60 -11.68 -4.43
N VAL A 153 8.04 -10.51 -4.85
CA VAL A 153 8.37 -9.39 -3.95
C VAL A 153 7.34 -8.29 -4.15
N ALA A 154 6.65 -7.92 -3.08
CA ALA A 154 5.75 -6.78 -3.11
C ALA A 154 6.50 -5.49 -2.77
N VAL A 155 6.17 -4.41 -3.46
CA VAL A 155 6.69 -3.08 -3.19
C VAL A 155 5.52 -2.15 -2.92
N ARG A 156 5.54 -1.55 -1.72
CA ARG A 156 4.50 -0.67 -1.21
C ARG A 156 4.93 0.79 -1.20
N HIS A 157 3.93 1.62 -1.20
CA HIS A 157 4.07 3.04 -0.94
C HIS A 157 4.52 3.25 0.53
N PRO A 158 5.52 4.10 0.82
CA PRO A 158 5.90 4.41 2.18
C PRO A 158 4.88 5.33 2.83
N MET A 159 4.79 5.27 4.13
CA MET A 159 4.12 6.28 4.94
C MET A 159 5.21 7.03 5.72
N PRO A 160 5.65 8.23 5.27
CA PRO A 160 6.84 8.88 5.80
C PRO A 160 6.56 9.55 7.16
N TYR A 161 6.19 8.74 8.15
CA TYR A 161 5.90 9.22 9.50
C TYR A 161 7.14 9.38 10.37
N ASP A 162 8.25 8.66 10.09
CA ASP A 162 9.51 8.86 10.82
C ASP A 162 10.08 10.27 10.52
N PRO A 163 10.49 11.04 11.55
CA PRO A 163 11.14 12.34 11.36
C PRO A 163 12.38 12.29 10.45
N ASP A 164 13.09 11.18 10.45
CA ASP A 164 14.26 10.96 9.60
C ASP A 164 13.90 10.13 8.36
N LEU A 165 13.59 10.79 7.26
CA LEU A 165 13.25 10.16 5.98
C LEU A 165 14.39 9.28 5.41
N ASN A 166 15.64 9.43 5.85
CA ASN A 166 16.71 8.54 5.43
C ASN A 166 16.47 7.10 5.90
N LYS A 167 15.84 6.90 7.06
CA LYS A 167 15.46 5.56 7.55
C LYS A 167 14.39 4.92 6.71
N GLN A 168 13.56 5.74 6.07
CA GLN A 168 12.47 5.31 5.20
C GLN A 168 12.85 5.35 3.71
N ALA A 169 14.14 5.49 3.37
CA ALA A 169 14.60 5.40 1.99
C ALA A 169 14.29 4.02 1.39
N ILE A 170 14.63 2.97 2.13
CA ILE A 170 14.33 1.57 1.82
C ILE A 170 14.08 0.82 3.12
N GLN A 171 12.93 0.20 3.23
CA GLN A 171 12.56 -0.67 4.34
C GLN A 171 12.23 -2.06 3.79
N ARG A 172 12.61 -3.12 4.49
CA ARG A 172 12.33 -4.51 4.13
C ARG A 172 11.67 -5.22 5.28
N PHE A 173 10.60 -5.92 5.00
CA PHE A 173 9.82 -6.68 5.96
C PHE A 173 9.67 -8.12 5.47
N ALA A 174 10.22 -9.06 6.21
CA ALA A 174 10.13 -10.49 5.98
C ALA A 174 9.52 -11.24 7.17
N GLU A 175 9.56 -10.62 8.36
CA GLU A 175 9.07 -11.18 9.62
C GLU A 175 8.35 -10.12 10.44
N VAL A 176 7.45 -10.55 11.34
CA VAL A 176 6.71 -9.64 12.24
C VAL A 176 7.67 -8.80 13.11
N ALA A 177 8.84 -9.36 13.45
CA ALA A 177 9.85 -8.62 14.21
C ALA A 177 10.37 -7.37 13.47
N ASP A 178 10.38 -7.39 12.13
CA ASP A 178 10.83 -6.25 11.32
C ASP A 178 9.92 -5.04 11.50
N LEU A 179 8.60 -5.25 11.72
CA LEU A 179 7.64 -4.17 11.97
C LEU A 179 8.01 -3.37 13.23
N LYS A 180 8.36 -4.06 14.31
CA LYS A 180 8.81 -3.42 15.55
C LYS A 180 10.18 -2.79 15.42
N LYS A 181 11.12 -3.48 14.76
CA LYS A 181 12.50 -3.00 14.56
C LYS A 181 12.53 -1.68 13.77
N GLN A 182 11.60 -1.49 12.86
CA GLN A 182 11.52 -0.30 12.02
C GLN A 182 10.49 0.73 12.52
N ASN A 183 9.96 0.55 13.74
CA ASN A 183 9.02 1.46 14.40
C ASN A 183 7.78 1.77 13.54
N CYS A 184 7.21 0.75 12.89
CA CYS A 184 6.02 0.92 12.08
C CYS A 184 4.84 1.43 12.91
N THR A 185 4.07 2.33 12.33
CA THR A 185 2.77 2.78 12.83
C THR A 185 1.72 1.68 12.65
N ILE A 186 0.52 1.85 13.25
CA ILE A 186 -0.59 0.91 13.04
C ILE A 186 -0.97 0.87 11.56
N GLU A 187 -1.05 2.02 10.91
CA GLU A 187 -1.39 2.13 9.49
C GLU A 187 -0.38 1.43 8.59
N GLU A 188 0.92 1.55 8.89
CA GLU A 188 1.96 0.81 8.17
C GLU A 188 1.86 -0.70 8.43
N MET A 189 1.55 -1.10 9.66
CA MET A 189 1.34 -2.51 10.02
C MET A 189 0.12 -3.10 9.30
N GLU A 190 -0.98 -2.35 9.13
CA GLU A 190 -2.16 -2.77 8.36
C GLU A 190 -1.82 -3.19 6.94
N GLU A 191 -0.81 -2.53 6.36
CA GLU A 191 -0.37 -2.79 5.00
C GLU A 191 0.71 -3.90 4.92
N TYR A 192 1.56 -4.06 5.94
CA TYR A 192 2.72 -4.96 5.87
C TYR A 192 2.51 -6.29 6.61
N GLU A 193 1.82 -6.30 7.75
CA GLU A 193 1.64 -7.53 8.55
C GLU A 193 0.98 -8.67 7.76
N PRO A 194 -0.08 -8.46 6.96
CA PRO A 194 -0.70 -9.54 6.20
C PRO A 194 0.27 -10.29 5.28
N HIS A 195 1.28 -9.61 4.73
CA HIS A 195 2.31 -10.23 3.89
C HIS A 195 3.27 -11.07 4.71
N VAL A 196 3.79 -10.52 5.81
CA VAL A 196 4.82 -11.19 6.63
C VAL A 196 4.26 -12.31 7.49
N VAL A 197 3.01 -12.19 7.99
CA VAL A 197 2.35 -13.24 8.80
C VAL A 197 2.11 -14.50 7.98
N THR A 198 1.68 -14.34 6.73
CA THR A 198 1.45 -15.50 5.86
C THR A 198 2.75 -16.13 5.38
N LYS A 199 3.89 -15.45 5.54
CA LYS A 199 5.23 -15.84 5.03
C LYS A 199 5.21 -16.21 3.54
N ARG A 200 4.29 -15.61 2.80
CA ARG A 200 4.13 -15.87 1.37
C ARG A 200 5.13 -15.10 0.54
N ASN A 201 5.48 -13.86 0.99
CA ASN A 201 6.36 -12.98 0.25
C ASN A 201 7.06 -11.98 1.17
N VAL A 202 8.17 -11.45 0.68
CA VAL A 202 8.84 -10.27 1.25
C VAL A 202 8.16 -9.02 0.72
N ILE A 203 8.08 -7.99 1.55
CA ILE A 203 7.58 -6.68 1.17
C ILE A 203 8.66 -5.62 1.38
N TYR A 204 8.76 -4.71 0.43
CA TYR A 204 9.56 -3.50 0.54
C TYR A 204 8.65 -2.28 0.58
N ALA A 205 9.05 -1.28 1.36
CA ALA A 205 8.51 0.07 1.30
C ALA A 205 9.65 1.08 1.29
N GLY A 206 9.43 2.28 0.80
CA GLY A 206 10.45 3.31 0.85
C GLY A 206 10.24 4.42 -0.17
N VAL A 207 10.93 5.54 0.03
CA VAL A 207 10.82 6.72 -0.84
C VAL A 207 11.72 6.64 -2.08
N ASP A 208 12.71 5.73 -2.11
CA ASP A 208 13.61 5.53 -3.26
C ASP A 208 13.30 4.22 -3.99
N TYR A 209 12.31 4.26 -4.87
CA TYR A 209 11.82 3.11 -5.61
C TYR A 209 12.83 2.51 -6.58
N GLU A 210 13.74 3.33 -7.13
CA GLU A 210 14.81 2.84 -7.99
C GLU A 210 15.83 2.03 -7.19
N ALA A 211 16.16 2.48 -5.98
CA ALA A 211 17.08 1.76 -5.11
C ALA A 211 16.48 0.43 -4.60
N ILE A 212 15.16 0.37 -4.39
CA ILE A 212 14.46 -0.89 -4.05
C ILE A 212 14.67 -1.93 -5.17
N LEU A 213 14.53 -1.55 -6.44
CA LEU A 213 14.75 -2.46 -7.58
C LEU A 213 16.18 -2.96 -7.69
N LYS A 214 17.16 -2.24 -7.11
CA LYS A 214 18.59 -2.66 -7.09
C LYS A 214 18.91 -3.74 -6.07
N GLY A 215 17.93 -4.47 -5.56
CA GLY A 215 18.14 -5.64 -4.73
C GLY A 215 18.16 -5.38 -3.23
N GLY A 216 17.26 -4.53 -2.77
CA GLY A 216 17.10 -4.31 -1.33
C GLY A 216 18.32 -3.69 -0.68
N MET A 217 18.89 -2.67 -1.31
CA MET A 217 20.00 -1.91 -0.73
C MET A 217 19.50 -0.99 0.38
N THR A 218 20.28 -0.88 1.43
CA THR A 218 20.07 0.11 2.50
C THR A 218 21.33 0.93 2.70
N LYS A 219 21.22 2.11 3.30
CA LYS A 219 22.39 2.88 3.71
C LYS A 219 22.89 2.37 5.08
N ASP A 220 24.15 2.05 5.14
CA ASP A 220 24.84 1.79 6.40
C ASP A 220 24.82 3.10 7.24
N PRO A 221 24.25 3.08 8.46
CA PRO A 221 24.12 4.29 9.28
C PRO A 221 25.45 4.89 9.74
N GLN A 222 26.54 4.09 9.76
CA GLN A 222 27.86 4.54 10.19
C GLN A 222 28.67 5.12 9.04
N THR A 223 28.62 4.47 7.87
CA THR A 223 29.46 4.85 6.72
C THR A 223 28.74 5.67 5.67
N GLY A 224 27.40 5.72 5.70
CA GLY A 224 26.55 6.35 4.68
C GLY A 224 26.60 5.67 3.31
N LYS A 225 27.28 4.52 3.19
CA LYS A 225 27.38 3.77 1.94
C LYS A 225 26.17 2.86 1.75
N TRP A 226 25.81 2.63 0.50
CA TRP A 226 24.80 1.63 0.15
C TRP A 226 25.36 0.23 0.34
N VAL A 227 24.71 -0.58 1.16
CA VAL A 227 25.06 -1.97 1.46
C VAL A 227 23.82 -2.85 1.25
N LYS A 228 24.04 -4.09 0.82
CA LYS A 228 22.95 -5.06 0.66
C LYS A 228 22.38 -5.45 2.03
N MET A 229 21.06 -5.50 2.15
CA MET A 229 20.37 -5.92 3.37
C MET A 229 20.64 -7.40 3.63
N ALA A 230 21.06 -7.76 4.83
CA ALA A 230 21.25 -9.15 5.23
C ALA A 230 19.93 -9.93 5.17
N GLY A 231 19.96 -11.14 4.61
CA GLY A 231 18.79 -12.02 4.51
C GLY A 231 17.77 -11.62 3.45
N ALA A 232 18.11 -10.73 2.52
CA ALA A 232 17.25 -10.34 1.40
C ALA A 232 17.24 -11.40 0.30
N GLU A 233 16.79 -12.62 0.61
CA GLU A 233 16.78 -13.75 -0.33
C GLU A 233 15.73 -13.60 -1.44
N ASN A 234 14.64 -12.89 -1.13
CA ASN A 234 13.52 -12.65 -2.04
C ASN A 234 13.44 -11.18 -2.50
N ASP A 235 14.56 -10.47 -2.48
CA ASP A 235 14.63 -9.10 -3.01
C ASP A 235 14.34 -9.06 -4.52
N PRO A 236 14.09 -7.87 -5.12
CA PRO A 236 13.74 -7.77 -6.54
C PRO A 236 14.71 -8.47 -7.48
N ASP A 237 16.01 -8.49 -7.17
CA ASP A 237 17.00 -9.20 -7.99
C ASP A 237 16.87 -10.73 -7.89
N GLY A 238 16.41 -11.23 -6.75
CA GLY A 238 16.21 -12.66 -6.50
C GLY A 238 14.81 -13.18 -6.81
N CYS A 239 13.82 -12.32 -7.04
CA CYS A 239 12.43 -12.69 -7.30
C CYS A 239 12.16 -13.05 -8.77
N ASP A 240 11.02 -13.70 -9.02
CA ASP A 240 10.51 -13.98 -10.38
C ASP A 240 9.65 -12.81 -10.87
N ILE A 241 8.90 -12.16 -9.96
CA ILE A 241 7.92 -11.11 -10.23
C ILE A 241 8.04 -10.04 -9.16
N VAL A 242 8.00 -8.77 -9.58
CA VAL A 242 7.76 -7.63 -8.70
C VAL A 242 6.27 -7.30 -8.73
N LEU A 243 5.62 -7.27 -7.57
CA LEU A 243 4.27 -6.76 -7.42
C LEU A 243 4.34 -5.34 -6.88
N TRP A 244 4.03 -4.35 -7.71
CA TRP A 244 3.81 -2.99 -7.22
C TRP A 244 2.41 -2.90 -6.62
N ASP A 245 2.33 -2.83 -5.30
CA ASP A 245 1.11 -2.65 -4.54
C ASP A 245 1.04 -1.21 -4.04
N GLY A 246 0.66 -0.30 -4.93
CA GLY A 246 0.73 1.15 -4.72
C GLY A 246 -0.10 1.67 -3.56
N GLY A 247 0.20 2.89 -3.17
CA GLY A 247 -0.60 3.63 -2.18
C GLY A 247 -1.90 4.14 -2.78
N ASN A 248 -2.89 4.39 -1.94
CA ASN A 248 -4.18 5.01 -2.26
C ASN A 248 -4.69 4.65 -3.67
N ASN A 249 -4.93 5.66 -4.52
CA ASN A 249 -5.37 5.51 -5.90
C ASN A 249 -4.32 6.02 -6.92
N ASP A 250 -3.03 5.91 -6.60
CA ASP A 250 -1.95 6.27 -7.51
C ASP A 250 -1.83 5.31 -8.71
N PHE A 251 -1.42 5.83 -9.86
CA PHE A 251 -0.94 5.00 -10.95
C PHE A 251 0.50 4.51 -10.67
N PRO A 252 0.96 3.41 -11.33
CA PRO A 252 2.20 2.74 -10.94
C PRO A 252 3.44 3.65 -10.99
N PHE A 253 4.38 3.40 -10.07
CA PHE A 253 5.72 4.00 -10.07
C PHE A 253 6.72 3.13 -10.82
N TYR A 254 6.40 1.87 -11.04
CA TYR A 254 7.12 0.97 -11.94
C TYR A 254 6.35 0.77 -13.24
N GLU A 255 7.05 0.67 -14.35
CA GLU A 255 6.46 0.35 -15.64
C GLU A 255 5.86 -1.06 -15.60
N PRO A 256 4.53 -1.23 -15.66
CA PRO A 256 3.91 -2.54 -15.48
C PRO A 256 3.86 -3.34 -16.79
N ASP A 257 4.07 -4.65 -16.69
CA ASP A 257 3.76 -5.60 -17.77
C ASP A 257 2.30 -6.07 -17.73
N LEU A 258 1.65 -5.90 -16.55
CA LEU A 258 0.23 -6.10 -16.32
C LEU A 258 -0.25 -5.10 -15.27
N PHE A 259 -1.23 -4.27 -15.61
CA PHE A 259 -1.81 -3.32 -14.68
C PHE A 259 -3.26 -3.67 -14.35
N ILE A 260 -3.53 -3.92 -13.07
CA ILE A 260 -4.83 -4.28 -12.52
C ILE A 260 -5.37 -3.10 -11.70
N GLY A 261 -6.50 -2.52 -12.13
CA GLY A 261 -7.23 -1.51 -11.39
C GLY A 261 -8.34 -2.12 -10.53
N VAL A 262 -8.70 -1.47 -9.42
CA VAL A 262 -9.82 -1.89 -8.56
C VAL A 262 -10.82 -0.74 -8.43
N ALA A 263 -12.08 -1.00 -8.73
CA ALA A 263 -13.20 -0.06 -8.60
C ALA A 263 -14.19 -0.51 -7.53
N ASP A 264 -14.95 0.43 -6.96
CA ASP A 264 -15.84 0.21 -5.82
C ASP A 264 -17.26 0.72 -6.12
N PRO A 265 -18.22 -0.17 -6.37
CA PRO A 265 -19.61 0.22 -6.67
C PRO A 265 -20.39 0.75 -5.46
N LEU A 266 -19.82 0.72 -4.24
CA LEU A 266 -20.38 1.44 -3.09
C LEU A 266 -20.25 2.96 -3.24
N ARG A 267 -19.36 3.42 -4.15
CA ARG A 267 -19.12 4.84 -4.46
C ARG A 267 -19.15 5.08 -5.98
N PRO A 268 -20.29 4.80 -6.65
CA PRO A 268 -20.40 4.93 -8.11
C PRO A 268 -20.11 6.37 -8.54
N GLY A 269 -19.40 6.54 -9.66
CA GLY A 269 -18.94 7.82 -10.17
C GLY A 269 -17.57 8.28 -9.61
N ALA A 270 -17.09 7.70 -8.52
CA ALA A 270 -15.77 8.04 -7.99
C ALA A 270 -14.63 7.67 -8.97
N GLU A 271 -14.81 6.63 -9.77
CA GLU A 271 -13.86 6.17 -10.79
C GLU A 271 -13.67 7.17 -11.95
N VAL A 272 -14.51 8.20 -12.05
CA VAL A 272 -14.45 9.25 -13.10
C VAL A 272 -14.45 10.67 -12.52
N SER A 273 -14.24 10.84 -11.22
CA SER A 273 -14.30 12.15 -10.56
C SER A 273 -13.19 12.41 -9.56
N TYR A 274 -12.23 11.47 -9.41
CA TYR A 274 -11.10 11.58 -8.50
C TYR A 274 -9.75 11.43 -9.21
N TYR A 275 -8.80 12.28 -8.83
CA TYR A 275 -7.42 12.23 -9.30
C TYR A 275 -6.54 11.51 -8.26
N PRO A 276 -5.63 10.62 -8.69
CA PRO A 276 -5.44 10.09 -10.03
C PRO A 276 -6.23 8.79 -10.33
N GLY A 277 -7.30 8.49 -9.57
CA GLY A 277 -8.11 7.27 -9.73
C GLY A 277 -8.65 7.06 -11.13
N GLU A 278 -9.09 8.11 -11.84
CA GLU A 278 -9.48 7.99 -13.23
C GLU A 278 -8.30 7.63 -14.15
N VAL A 279 -7.09 8.10 -13.84
CA VAL A 279 -5.88 7.71 -14.58
C VAL A 279 -5.65 6.21 -14.43
N VAL A 280 -5.80 5.67 -13.21
CA VAL A 280 -5.75 4.22 -12.96
C VAL A 280 -6.77 3.48 -13.81
N ALA A 281 -8.04 3.90 -13.80
CA ALA A 281 -9.09 3.27 -14.57
C ALA A 281 -8.82 3.30 -16.08
N ARG A 282 -8.26 4.39 -16.62
CA ARG A 282 -7.92 4.53 -18.05
C ARG A 282 -6.71 3.71 -18.49
N MET A 283 -5.77 3.46 -17.58
CA MET A 283 -4.50 2.76 -17.89
C MET A 283 -4.57 1.25 -17.65
N ALA A 284 -5.48 0.79 -16.80
CA ALA A 284 -5.54 -0.61 -16.40
C ALA A 284 -5.85 -1.54 -17.57
N ASP A 285 -5.13 -2.67 -17.65
CA ASP A 285 -5.39 -3.77 -18.58
C ASP A 285 -6.60 -4.60 -18.12
N VAL A 286 -6.76 -4.69 -16.79
CA VAL A 286 -7.82 -5.43 -16.10
C VAL A 286 -8.40 -4.56 -15.00
N ILE A 287 -9.72 -4.56 -14.83
CA ILE A 287 -10.37 -3.85 -13.73
C ILE A 287 -11.25 -4.81 -12.94
N VAL A 288 -10.98 -4.93 -11.65
CA VAL A 288 -11.82 -5.65 -10.70
C VAL A 288 -12.88 -4.69 -10.15
N ILE A 289 -14.16 -4.93 -10.46
CA ILE A 289 -15.28 -4.29 -9.78
C ILE A 289 -15.53 -5.09 -8.51
N ASN A 290 -14.99 -4.59 -7.39
CA ASN A 290 -15.01 -5.30 -6.12
C ASN A 290 -16.29 -4.99 -5.32
N LYS A 291 -16.57 -5.76 -4.25
CA LYS A 291 -17.70 -5.57 -3.32
C LYS A 291 -19.08 -5.63 -3.99
N ILE A 292 -19.22 -6.38 -5.09
CA ILE A 292 -20.52 -6.54 -5.76
C ILE A 292 -21.54 -7.25 -4.87
N ASP A 293 -21.11 -8.00 -3.86
CA ASP A 293 -21.91 -8.65 -2.83
C ASP A 293 -22.62 -7.68 -1.88
N SER A 294 -22.09 -6.46 -1.79
CA SER A 294 -22.55 -5.43 -0.85
C SER A 294 -23.18 -4.20 -1.54
N ALA A 295 -23.02 -4.08 -2.86
CA ALA A 295 -23.54 -2.95 -3.65
C ALA A 295 -24.86 -3.29 -4.34
N SER A 296 -25.66 -2.25 -4.65
CA SER A 296 -26.86 -2.41 -5.46
C SER A 296 -26.51 -2.72 -6.93
N LEU A 297 -27.38 -3.46 -7.62
CA LEU A 297 -27.21 -3.75 -9.04
C LEU A 297 -27.13 -2.47 -9.89
N GLU A 298 -27.88 -1.44 -9.53
CA GLU A 298 -27.83 -0.13 -10.18
C GLU A 298 -26.42 0.49 -10.11
N ASN A 299 -25.83 0.51 -8.92
CA ASN A 299 -24.48 1.05 -8.71
C ASN A 299 -23.41 0.23 -9.45
N ILE A 300 -23.52 -1.10 -9.43
CA ILE A 300 -22.61 -2.00 -10.17
C ILE A 300 -22.69 -1.68 -11.67
N ASN A 301 -23.89 -1.53 -12.22
CA ASN A 301 -24.10 -1.20 -13.63
C ASN A 301 -23.60 0.20 -13.97
N ALA A 302 -23.77 1.19 -13.08
CA ALA A 302 -23.25 2.55 -13.27
C ALA A 302 -21.72 2.56 -13.38
N VAL A 303 -21.01 1.88 -12.44
CA VAL A 303 -19.55 1.73 -12.49
C VAL A 303 -19.11 1.01 -13.77
N ARG A 304 -19.77 -0.08 -14.13
CA ARG A 304 -19.49 -0.84 -15.36
C ARG A 304 -19.62 0.02 -16.61
N ALA A 305 -20.70 0.81 -16.70
CA ALA A 305 -20.93 1.73 -17.82
C ALA A 305 -19.87 2.83 -17.89
N ASN A 306 -19.47 3.42 -16.76
CA ASN A 306 -18.40 4.41 -16.71
C ASN A 306 -17.08 3.81 -17.18
N LEU A 307 -16.70 2.64 -16.68
CA LEU A 307 -15.46 1.96 -17.07
C LEU A 307 -15.46 1.59 -18.56
N ALA A 308 -16.55 1.05 -19.09
CA ALA A 308 -16.69 0.75 -20.52
C ALA A 308 -16.52 1.99 -21.40
N ARG A 309 -17.01 3.16 -20.94
CA ARG A 309 -16.88 4.44 -21.65
C ARG A 309 -15.44 4.96 -21.65
N ILE A 310 -14.71 4.87 -20.53
CA ILE A 310 -13.38 5.48 -20.40
C ILE A 310 -12.22 4.53 -20.77
N ASN A 311 -12.43 3.21 -20.64
CA ASN A 311 -11.46 2.19 -20.98
C ASN A 311 -12.14 0.92 -21.56
N PRO A 312 -12.63 0.96 -22.79
CA PRO A 312 -13.34 -0.17 -23.40
C PRO A 312 -12.48 -1.39 -23.68
N LYS A 313 -11.14 -1.28 -23.51
CA LYS A 313 -10.20 -2.39 -23.75
C LYS A 313 -9.92 -3.20 -22.49
N ALA A 314 -10.19 -2.66 -21.29
CA ALA A 314 -9.94 -3.36 -20.06
C ALA A 314 -10.81 -4.62 -19.94
N LYS A 315 -10.20 -5.73 -19.49
CA LYS A 315 -10.96 -6.92 -19.06
C LYS A 315 -11.63 -6.59 -17.71
N ILE A 316 -12.93 -6.78 -17.60
CA ILE A 316 -13.66 -6.55 -16.34
C ILE A 316 -13.83 -7.87 -15.60
N ILE A 317 -13.47 -7.88 -14.31
CA ILE A 317 -13.65 -8.99 -13.38
C ILE A 317 -14.61 -8.54 -12.28
N ASP A 318 -15.64 -9.32 -12.02
CA ASP A 318 -16.52 -9.10 -10.90
C ASP A 318 -15.94 -9.76 -9.64
N GLY A 319 -15.88 -9.01 -8.55
CA GLY A 319 -15.31 -9.45 -7.28
C GLY A 319 -16.24 -9.19 -6.10
N ALA A 320 -16.43 -10.20 -5.27
CA ALA A 320 -17.08 -10.09 -3.97
C ALA A 320 -16.02 -9.95 -2.87
N SER A 321 -16.35 -9.20 -1.81
CA SER A 321 -15.49 -9.04 -0.63
C SER A 321 -16.04 -9.90 0.50
N ILE A 322 -15.67 -11.20 0.50
CA ILE A 322 -16.25 -12.15 1.42
C ILE A 322 -15.70 -11.95 2.83
N LEU A 323 -16.61 -11.71 3.77
CA LEU A 323 -16.28 -11.56 5.19
C LEU A 323 -16.14 -12.92 5.87
N THR A 324 -15.07 -13.06 6.66
CA THR A 324 -14.84 -14.17 7.58
C THR A 324 -14.80 -13.66 9.02
N VAL A 325 -15.37 -14.40 9.96
CA VAL A 325 -15.43 -14.04 11.38
C VAL A 325 -14.99 -15.26 12.18
N ASP A 326 -14.00 -15.09 13.05
CA ASP A 326 -13.39 -16.21 13.80
C ASP A 326 -14.27 -16.72 14.95
N LYS A 327 -15.06 -15.83 15.60
CA LYS A 327 -15.90 -16.13 16.77
C LYS A 327 -17.25 -15.42 16.69
N PRO A 328 -18.13 -15.80 15.72
CA PRO A 328 -19.40 -15.12 15.52
C PRO A 328 -20.35 -15.16 16.72
N GLU A 329 -20.20 -16.14 17.60
CA GLU A 329 -20.97 -16.27 18.85
C GLU A 329 -20.73 -15.13 19.84
N LEU A 330 -19.58 -14.44 19.75
CA LEU A 330 -19.25 -13.27 20.57
C LEU A 330 -19.88 -11.97 20.04
N ILE A 331 -20.50 -12.00 18.86
CA ILE A 331 -21.22 -10.87 18.27
C ILE A 331 -22.72 -10.95 18.55
N LYS A 332 -23.29 -12.14 18.36
CA LYS A 332 -24.75 -12.35 18.39
C LYS A 332 -25.38 -11.91 19.73
N GLY A 333 -26.28 -10.91 19.64
CA GLY A 333 -27.00 -10.40 20.82
C GLY A 333 -26.11 -9.62 21.80
N LYS A 334 -24.90 -9.21 21.43
CA LYS A 334 -23.95 -8.48 22.27
C LYS A 334 -23.87 -7.00 21.88
N ARG A 335 -23.52 -6.17 22.87
CA ARG A 335 -23.13 -4.77 22.63
C ARG A 335 -21.66 -4.77 22.26
N VAL A 336 -21.34 -4.34 21.04
CA VAL A 336 -19.98 -4.47 20.53
C VAL A 336 -19.37 -3.11 20.22
N LEU A 337 -18.07 -2.96 20.51
CA LEU A 337 -17.25 -1.90 19.98
C LEU A 337 -16.61 -2.40 18.68
N VAL A 338 -16.82 -1.69 17.59
CA VAL A 338 -16.20 -2.00 16.29
C VAL A 338 -14.95 -1.15 16.10
N ILE A 339 -13.85 -1.78 15.71
CA ILE A 339 -12.59 -1.12 15.33
C ILE A 339 -12.37 -1.39 13.86
N GLU A 340 -12.16 -0.33 13.07
CA GLU A 340 -11.98 -0.39 11.62
C GLU A 340 -10.62 0.17 11.20
N ASP A 341 -10.21 -0.15 9.98
CA ASP A 341 -9.05 0.40 9.29
C ASP A 341 -9.11 1.95 9.25
N GLY A 342 -8.11 2.58 9.85
CA GLY A 342 -8.02 4.04 9.97
C GLY A 342 -8.02 4.77 8.62
N PRO A 343 -7.12 4.45 7.68
CA PRO A 343 -7.06 5.06 6.35
C PRO A 343 -8.36 4.97 5.55
N THR A 344 -9.06 3.86 5.63
CA THR A 344 -10.35 3.66 4.94
C THR A 344 -11.41 4.66 5.41
N LEU A 345 -11.42 4.96 6.70
CA LEU A 345 -12.38 5.88 7.31
C LEU A 345 -12.00 7.35 7.12
N THR A 346 -10.72 7.67 7.23
CA THR A 346 -10.21 9.04 7.17
C THR A 346 -9.98 9.50 5.74
N HIS A 347 -9.06 8.87 5.02
CA HIS A 347 -8.73 9.24 3.63
C HIS A 347 -9.75 8.68 2.63
N GLY A 348 -10.26 7.47 2.86
CA GLY A 348 -11.29 6.85 2.04
C GLY A 348 -12.69 7.40 2.25
N GLU A 349 -12.92 8.21 3.29
CA GLU A 349 -14.20 8.81 3.66
C GLU A 349 -15.36 7.80 3.82
N MET A 350 -15.02 6.54 4.13
CA MET A 350 -16.00 5.49 4.37
C MET A 350 -16.65 5.68 5.76
N LYS A 351 -17.98 5.55 5.84
CA LYS A 351 -18.72 5.65 7.11
C LYS A 351 -18.63 4.39 7.95
N ILE A 352 -18.42 3.25 7.31
CA ILE A 352 -18.37 1.91 7.89
C ILE A 352 -17.30 1.08 7.16
N GLY A 353 -16.83 0.02 7.81
CA GLY A 353 -15.90 -0.95 7.21
C GLY A 353 -16.38 -2.40 7.43
N ALA A 354 -15.45 -3.35 7.26
CA ALA A 354 -15.71 -4.78 7.30
C ALA A 354 -16.23 -5.25 8.67
N GLY A 355 -15.70 -4.68 9.75
CA GLY A 355 -16.13 -5.02 11.12
C GLY A 355 -17.56 -4.62 11.41
N THR A 356 -17.98 -3.42 10.93
CA THR A 356 -19.36 -2.94 11.06
C THR A 356 -20.33 -3.82 10.29
N VAL A 357 -19.99 -4.17 9.05
CA VAL A 357 -20.80 -5.07 8.22
C VAL A 357 -20.92 -6.45 8.88
N ALA A 358 -19.81 -6.97 9.41
CA ALA A 358 -19.83 -8.24 10.15
C ALA A 358 -20.69 -8.15 11.42
N ALA A 359 -20.54 -7.10 12.23
CA ALA A 359 -21.33 -6.93 13.44
C ALA A 359 -22.83 -6.91 13.15
N MET A 360 -23.26 -6.20 12.11
CA MET A 360 -24.66 -6.20 11.67
C MET A 360 -25.11 -7.57 11.16
N LYS A 361 -24.34 -8.20 10.28
CA LYS A 361 -24.65 -9.49 9.65
C LYS A 361 -24.78 -10.61 10.68
N TYR A 362 -23.96 -10.60 11.71
CA TYR A 362 -23.97 -11.62 12.77
C TYR A 362 -24.84 -11.25 13.97
N GLY A 363 -25.65 -10.17 13.87
CA GLY A 363 -26.71 -9.84 14.81
C GLY A 363 -26.22 -9.27 16.13
N ALA A 364 -25.31 -8.32 16.11
CA ALA A 364 -25.00 -7.50 17.28
C ALA A 364 -26.27 -6.80 17.80
N ALA A 365 -26.46 -6.75 19.11
CA ALA A 365 -27.59 -6.05 19.71
C ALA A 365 -27.44 -4.54 19.61
N GLU A 366 -26.20 -4.05 19.72
CA GLU A 366 -25.88 -2.63 19.69
C GLU A 366 -24.43 -2.41 19.24
N LEU A 367 -24.20 -1.37 18.41
CA LEU A 367 -22.86 -0.85 18.13
C LEU A 367 -22.61 0.31 19.09
N ILE A 368 -21.61 0.15 19.97
CA ILE A 368 -21.29 1.16 21.00
C ILE A 368 -20.56 2.32 20.37
N ASP A 369 -21.06 3.54 20.57
CA ASP A 369 -20.37 4.78 20.17
C ASP A 369 -19.17 5.05 21.08
N PRO A 370 -17.93 5.03 20.54
CA PRO A 370 -16.75 5.27 21.35
C PRO A 370 -16.47 6.76 21.66
N ARG A 371 -17.15 7.70 20.99
CA ARG A 371 -16.85 9.15 21.10
C ARG A 371 -16.85 9.66 22.54
N PRO A 372 -17.78 9.29 23.42
CA PRO A 372 -17.78 9.74 24.82
C PRO A 372 -16.57 9.24 25.63
N TYR A 373 -15.86 8.21 25.13
CA TYR A 373 -14.79 7.53 25.86
C TYR A 373 -13.41 7.79 25.26
N THR A 374 -13.32 8.59 24.19
CA THR A 374 -12.07 8.89 23.46
C THR A 374 -11.03 9.54 24.36
N VAL A 375 -9.76 9.22 24.09
CA VAL A 375 -8.59 9.78 24.78
C VAL A 375 -7.61 10.34 23.76
N GLY A 376 -7.03 11.51 24.09
CA GLY A 376 -5.96 12.12 23.31
C GLY A 376 -6.37 12.48 21.90
N GLU A 377 -5.56 12.13 20.92
CA GLU A 377 -5.78 12.52 19.51
C GLU A 377 -7.01 11.89 18.87
N LEU A 378 -7.52 10.78 19.39
CA LEU A 378 -8.76 10.18 18.89
C LEU A 378 -9.95 11.15 19.02
N THR A 379 -9.96 11.99 20.05
CA THR A 379 -11.00 13.02 20.20
C THR A 379 -10.97 14.04 19.07
N THR A 380 -9.78 14.50 18.69
CA THR A 380 -9.61 15.46 17.58
C THR A 380 -9.86 14.80 16.22
N THR A 381 -9.60 13.49 16.09
CA THR A 381 -9.88 12.73 14.87
C THR A 381 -11.36 12.78 14.51
N TYR A 382 -12.27 12.56 15.47
CA TYR A 382 -13.71 12.65 15.19
C TYR A 382 -14.17 14.08 14.88
N GLN A 383 -13.50 15.09 15.42
CA GLN A 383 -13.79 16.49 15.05
C GLN A 383 -13.36 16.78 13.60
N ARG A 384 -12.20 16.25 13.20
CA ARG A 384 -11.64 16.41 11.85
C ARG A 384 -12.39 15.60 10.79
N TYR A 385 -12.91 14.42 11.18
CA TYR A 385 -13.63 13.50 10.30
C TYR A 385 -15.03 13.18 10.84
N PRO A 386 -15.97 14.14 10.78
CA PRO A 386 -17.30 13.99 11.38
C PRO A 386 -18.18 12.91 10.73
N ASN A 387 -17.81 12.45 9.53
CA ASN A 387 -18.52 11.41 8.78
C ASN A 387 -18.23 9.99 9.31
N ILE A 388 -17.25 9.80 10.19
CA ILE A 388 -16.97 8.49 10.81
C ILE A 388 -18.23 8.04 11.57
N GLY A 389 -18.67 6.80 11.29
CA GLY A 389 -19.86 6.22 11.92
C GLY A 389 -19.66 5.85 13.39
N THR A 390 -20.54 4.97 13.90
CA THR A 390 -20.47 4.44 15.27
C THR A 390 -19.44 3.32 15.34
N LEU A 391 -18.17 3.68 15.35
CA LEU A 391 -17.01 2.78 15.31
C LEU A 391 -15.74 3.53 15.71
N LEU A 392 -14.67 2.82 16.01
CA LEU A 392 -13.37 3.38 16.41
C LEU A 392 -12.35 3.18 15.28
N PRO A 393 -11.73 4.24 14.73
CA PRO A 393 -10.64 4.07 13.77
C PRO A 393 -9.38 3.52 14.47
N ALA A 394 -8.77 2.49 13.87
CA ALA A 394 -7.47 2.00 14.30
C ALA A 394 -6.41 3.01 13.84
N MET A 395 -5.92 3.82 14.75
CA MET A 395 -4.92 4.85 14.48
C MET A 395 -3.79 4.78 15.51
N GLY A 396 -2.55 5.02 15.05
CA GLY A 396 -1.41 5.02 15.94
C GLY A 396 -0.09 5.34 15.24
N TYR A 397 0.22 6.63 15.14
CA TYR A 397 1.48 7.13 14.58
C TYR A 397 2.68 7.03 15.56
N GLY A 398 2.47 6.45 16.74
CA GLY A 398 3.52 6.29 17.74
C GLY A 398 2.99 5.68 19.05
N GLU A 399 3.90 5.35 19.97
CA GLU A 399 3.55 4.70 21.24
C GLU A 399 2.49 5.46 22.06
N LYS A 400 2.48 6.81 22.01
CA LYS A 400 1.49 7.63 22.74
C LYS A 400 0.09 7.38 22.20
N GLN A 401 -0.09 7.40 20.88
CA GLN A 401 -1.39 7.19 20.25
C GLN A 401 -1.86 5.75 20.38
N MET A 402 -0.94 4.79 20.33
CA MET A 402 -1.26 3.37 20.63
C MET A 402 -1.79 3.21 22.06
N ARG A 403 -1.18 3.92 23.02
CA ARG A 403 -1.70 3.97 24.43
C ARG A 403 -3.05 4.69 24.51
N ASP A 404 -3.30 5.70 23.71
CA ASP A 404 -4.59 6.39 23.67
C ASP A 404 -5.68 5.50 23.05
N LEU A 405 -5.36 4.73 22.03
CA LEU A 405 -6.25 3.70 21.46
C LEU A 405 -6.58 2.63 22.50
N GLU A 406 -5.58 2.06 23.17
CA GLU A 406 -5.76 1.06 24.24
C GLU A 406 -6.66 1.58 25.37
N LYS A 407 -6.41 2.83 25.83
CA LYS A 407 -7.23 3.47 26.88
C LYS A 407 -8.66 3.74 26.43
N THR A 408 -8.86 4.16 25.19
CA THR A 408 -10.21 4.37 24.62
C THR A 408 -11.00 3.07 24.58
N ILE A 409 -10.38 2.00 24.10
CA ILE A 409 -11.00 0.66 24.09
C ILE A 409 -11.36 0.21 25.51
N ALA A 410 -10.41 0.36 26.46
CA ALA A 410 -10.62 -0.06 27.85
C ALA A 410 -11.72 0.72 28.57
N LYS A 411 -11.96 1.99 28.19
CA LYS A 411 -13.03 2.84 28.76
C LYS A 411 -14.40 2.62 28.13
N THR A 412 -14.44 2.08 26.90
CA THR A 412 -15.71 1.88 26.19
C THR A 412 -16.46 0.67 26.75
N PRO A 413 -17.69 0.85 27.27
CA PRO A 413 -18.44 -0.22 27.92
C PRO A 413 -19.09 -1.13 26.89
N CYS A 414 -18.39 -2.18 26.45
CA CYS A 414 -18.86 -3.18 25.50
C CYS A 414 -18.68 -4.60 26.01
N ASP A 415 -19.46 -5.53 25.46
CA ASP A 415 -19.39 -6.94 25.81
C ASP A 415 -18.31 -7.68 25.00
N ALA A 416 -18.00 -7.17 23.79
CA ALA A 416 -16.93 -7.66 22.92
C ALA A 416 -16.39 -6.56 22.00
N VAL A 417 -15.19 -6.76 21.49
CA VAL A 417 -14.55 -5.89 20.52
C VAL A 417 -14.45 -6.61 19.17
N VAL A 418 -15.03 -6.02 18.14
CA VAL A 418 -14.96 -6.51 16.75
C VAL A 418 -13.84 -5.79 16.02
N ILE A 419 -12.79 -6.51 15.63
CA ILE A 419 -11.61 -6.00 14.99
C ILE A 419 -11.75 -6.20 13.47
N GLY A 420 -12.07 -5.14 12.73
CA GLY A 420 -12.27 -5.11 11.27
C GLY A 420 -11.05 -4.61 10.49
N THR A 421 -9.92 -4.31 11.16
CA THR A 421 -8.65 -3.99 10.53
C THR A 421 -7.88 -5.25 10.11
N PRO A 422 -7.05 -5.18 9.04
CA PRO A 422 -6.26 -6.32 8.57
C PRO A 422 -5.29 -6.88 9.61
N ILE A 423 -4.80 -6.03 10.53
CA ILE A 423 -3.83 -6.46 11.55
C ILE A 423 -4.49 -7.14 12.76
N ASP A 424 -3.69 -7.93 13.44
CA ASP A 424 -4.05 -8.44 14.75
C ASP A 424 -3.65 -7.44 15.86
N LEU A 425 -4.57 -6.52 16.18
CA LEU A 425 -4.32 -5.48 17.20
C LEU A 425 -3.88 -6.06 18.56
N GLN A 426 -4.30 -7.29 18.92
CA GLN A 426 -3.92 -7.92 20.18
C GLN A 426 -2.43 -8.24 20.29
N ARG A 427 -1.67 -8.20 19.17
CA ARG A 427 -0.20 -8.34 19.18
C ARG A 427 0.53 -7.06 19.61
N PHE A 428 -0.15 -5.93 19.51
CA PHE A 428 0.47 -4.61 19.68
C PHE A 428 -0.07 -3.84 20.87
N ILE A 429 -1.38 -4.00 21.19
CA ILE A 429 -2.05 -3.36 22.32
C ILE A 429 -2.79 -4.38 23.18
N LYS A 430 -2.99 -4.04 24.46
CA LYS A 430 -3.68 -4.91 25.39
C LYS A 430 -5.18 -4.64 25.39
N ILE A 431 -5.98 -5.58 24.89
CA ILE A 431 -7.44 -5.52 24.92
C ILE A 431 -7.94 -6.56 25.93
N LYS A 432 -8.69 -6.10 26.93
CA LYS A 432 -9.20 -6.97 28.01
C LYS A 432 -10.51 -7.67 27.66
N GLN A 433 -11.33 -7.03 26.83
CA GLN A 433 -12.61 -7.56 26.38
C GLN A 433 -12.40 -8.74 25.42
N PRO A 434 -13.37 -9.66 25.33
CA PRO A 434 -13.36 -10.69 24.29
C PRO A 434 -13.25 -10.06 22.90
N CYS A 435 -12.34 -10.55 22.07
CA CYS A 435 -12.08 -10.03 20.72
C CYS A 435 -12.57 -10.99 19.65
N VAL A 436 -13.15 -10.41 18.60
CA VAL A 436 -13.55 -11.09 17.37
C VAL A 436 -12.77 -10.48 16.22
N ARG A 437 -12.12 -11.30 15.42
CA ARG A 437 -11.43 -10.85 14.22
C ARG A 437 -12.32 -11.02 12.99
N VAL A 438 -12.38 -9.98 12.19
CA VAL A 438 -13.05 -9.97 10.90
C VAL A 438 -12.00 -9.91 9.81
N GLY A 439 -11.95 -10.98 9.00
CA GLY A 439 -11.17 -11.01 7.78
C GLY A 439 -12.04 -10.72 6.56
N TYR A 440 -11.42 -10.33 5.47
CA TYR A 440 -12.09 -10.18 4.17
C TYR A 440 -11.14 -10.56 3.04
N GLU A 441 -11.67 -11.29 2.07
CA GLU A 441 -10.92 -11.81 0.93
C GLU A 441 -11.67 -11.57 -0.37
N LEU A 442 -10.91 -11.36 -1.45
CA LEU A 442 -11.49 -11.26 -2.78
C LEU A 442 -11.91 -12.64 -3.27
N GLN A 443 -13.15 -12.75 -3.70
CA GLN A 443 -13.68 -13.89 -4.46
C GLN A 443 -14.16 -13.41 -5.82
N GLU A 444 -13.56 -13.92 -6.89
CA GLU A 444 -14.00 -13.63 -8.27
C GLU A 444 -15.32 -14.31 -8.56
N ILE A 445 -16.19 -13.62 -9.28
CA ILE A 445 -17.52 -14.13 -9.68
C ILE A 445 -17.58 -14.22 -11.20
N GLY A 446 -17.84 -15.43 -11.70
CA GLY A 446 -17.91 -15.68 -13.14
C GLY A 446 -16.57 -15.68 -13.86
N THR A 447 -16.55 -15.26 -15.12
CA THR A 447 -15.35 -15.17 -15.97
C THR A 447 -15.31 -13.81 -16.68
N PRO A 448 -14.11 -13.24 -16.95
CA PRO A 448 -12.78 -13.79 -16.66
C PRO A 448 -12.43 -13.73 -15.16
N THR A 449 -11.50 -14.57 -14.72
CA THR A 449 -10.96 -14.60 -13.37
C THR A 449 -9.54 -13.99 -13.30
N LEU A 450 -9.09 -13.57 -12.12
CA LEU A 450 -7.70 -13.17 -11.91
C LEU A 450 -6.74 -14.32 -12.22
N LYS A 451 -7.14 -15.55 -11.88
CA LYS A 451 -6.32 -16.74 -12.16
C LYS A 451 -6.05 -16.89 -13.66
N GLU A 452 -7.07 -16.77 -14.50
CA GLU A 452 -6.91 -16.85 -15.97
C GLU A 452 -5.97 -15.74 -16.49
N VAL A 453 -6.13 -14.52 -16.02
CA VAL A 453 -5.25 -13.39 -16.36
C VAL A 453 -3.81 -13.66 -15.96
N LEU A 454 -3.58 -14.19 -14.76
CA LEU A 454 -2.24 -14.50 -14.26
C LEU A 454 -1.61 -15.70 -14.99
N ASP A 455 -2.39 -16.69 -15.35
CA ASP A 455 -1.91 -17.83 -16.19
C ASP A 455 -1.43 -17.33 -17.56
N GLU A 456 -2.17 -16.41 -18.21
CA GLU A 456 -1.75 -15.76 -19.47
C GLU A 456 -0.44 -14.96 -19.27
N PHE A 457 -0.34 -14.19 -18.19
CA PHE A 457 0.85 -13.41 -17.84
C PHE A 457 2.09 -14.30 -17.62
N VAL A 458 1.96 -15.34 -16.79
CA VAL A 458 3.04 -16.30 -16.48
C VAL A 458 3.53 -17.01 -17.72
N LYS A 459 2.61 -17.40 -18.61
CA LYS A 459 2.92 -18.01 -19.90
C LYS A 459 3.65 -17.04 -20.84
N LYS A 460 3.15 -15.80 -20.97
CA LYS A 460 3.77 -14.73 -21.79
C LYS A 460 5.23 -14.49 -21.39
N HIS A 461 5.51 -14.45 -20.10
CA HIS A 461 6.85 -14.18 -19.56
C HIS A 461 7.70 -15.45 -19.34
N LYS A 462 7.18 -16.65 -19.69
CA LYS A 462 7.88 -17.95 -19.57
C LYS A 462 8.45 -18.20 -18.17
N LEU A 463 7.71 -17.83 -17.13
CA LEU A 463 8.24 -17.82 -15.76
C LEU A 463 8.42 -19.24 -15.19
N LEU A 464 7.59 -20.20 -15.61
CA LEU A 464 7.68 -21.60 -15.18
C LEU A 464 8.70 -22.40 -16.01
N ASP A 465 8.98 -22.01 -17.24
CA ASP A 465 9.93 -22.71 -18.11
C ASP A 465 11.35 -22.72 -17.54
N LYS A 466 11.72 -21.70 -16.78
CA LYS A 466 13.00 -21.56 -16.09
C LYS A 466 13.14 -22.47 -14.86
N LYS A 467 12.06 -23.10 -14.40
CA LYS A 467 11.99 -23.95 -13.20
C LYS A 467 11.85 -25.43 -13.49
N ALA A 468 11.91 -25.88 -14.78
CA ALA A 468 11.98 -27.29 -15.09
C ALA A 468 13.18 -27.91 -14.34
N PRO A 469 13.01 -28.99 -13.56
CA PRO A 469 14.07 -29.55 -12.76
C PRO A 469 15.23 -29.90 -13.68
N ALA A 470 16.44 -29.42 -13.34
CA ALA A 470 17.67 -29.94 -13.95
C ALA A 470 17.56 -31.46 -13.90
N LYS A 471 17.51 -32.14 -15.08
CA LYS A 471 17.45 -33.58 -15.19
C LYS A 471 18.47 -34.11 -14.20
N LYS A 472 18.02 -34.88 -13.20
CA LYS A 472 18.92 -35.61 -12.29
C LYS A 472 19.89 -36.35 -13.21
N ALA A 473 21.16 -35.95 -13.15
CA ALA A 473 22.23 -36.67 -13.82
C ALA A 473 22.11 -38.12 -13.37
N ALA A 474 21.88 -39.01 -14.32
CA ALA A 474 21.71 -40.43 -14.06
C ALA A 474 22.92 -40.91 -13.26
N ALA A 475 22.70 -41.31 -12.02
CA ALA A 475 23.73 -41.92 -11.20
C ALA A 475 24.25 -43.15 -11.93
N LYS A 476 25.52 -43.17 -12.31
CA LYS A 476 26.21 -44.37 -12.84
C LYS A 476 25.97 -45.50 -11.85
N PRO A 477 25.59 -46.70 -12.31
CA PRO A 477 25.39 -47.84 -11.42
C PRO A 477 26.71 -48.20 -10.77
N ALA A 478 26.71 -48.26 -9.44
CA ALA A 478 27.85 -48.66 -8.64
C ALA A 478 28.27 -50.11 -9.02
N ALA A 479 29.54 -50.30 -9.40
CA ALA A 479 30.10 -51.58 -9.69
C ALA A 479 29.96 -52.51 -8.47
N LYS A 480 29.33 -53.69 -8.67
CA LYS A 480 29.24 -54.73 -7.65
C LYS A 480 30.65 -55.21 -7.28
N LYS A 481 31.08 -54.99 -6.06
CA LYS A 481 32.27 -55.65 -5.48
C LYS A 481 31.96 -57.12 -5.28
N ALA A 482 32.84 -58.01 -5.84
CA ALA A 482 32.78 -59.43 -5.66
C ALA A 482 33.09 -59.83 -4.21
N PRO A 483 32.56 -60.94 -3.70
CA PRO A 483 32.75 -61.37 -2.31
C PRO A 483 34.15 -61.92 -2.05
N ALA A 484 34.79 -61.43 -0.99
CA ALA A 484 36.10 -61.92 -0.53
C ALA A 484 35.96 -63.33 0.02
N LYS A 485 36.83 -64.25 -0.47
CA LYS A 485 37.00 -65.62 0.01
C LYS A 485 37.53 -65.61 1.46
N LYS A 486 36.83 -66.29 2.37
CA LYS A 486 37.32 -66.63 3.73
C LYS A 486 38.48 -67.61 3.59
N ALA A 487 39.65 -67.22 4.07
CA ALA A 487 40.75 -68.14 4.33
C ALA A 487 40.62 -68.70 5.75
N ALA A 488 40.57 -70.01 5.85
CA ALA A 488 40.56 -70.77 7.11
C ALA A 488 41.95 -70.74 7.75
N ALA A 489 42.06 -70.30 8.98
CA ALA A 489 43.31 -70.50 9.79
C ALA A 489 43.17 -71.79 10.56
N LYS A 490 44.11 -72.74 10.31
CA LYS A 490 44.36 -73.90 11.12
C LYS A 490 45.19 -73.54 12.30
N LYS A 491 44.88 -74.21 13.43
CA LYS A 491 45.59 -74.23 14.68
C LYS A 491 47.07 -74.65 14.55
N LYS A 492 47.91 -74.01 15.28
CA LYS A 492 48.74 -74.62 16.33
C LYS A 492 49.13 -73.56 17.34
#